data_780b47d40f09ff3b917881b8e61efc9d
#
_entry.id   780b47d40f09ff3b917881b8e61efc9d
#
_cell.length_a   1.000
_cell.length_b   1.000
_cell.length_c   1.000
_cell.angle_alpha   90.00
_cell.angle_beta   90.00
_cell.angle_gamma   90.00
#
_symmetry.space_group_name_H-M   'P 1'
#
loop_
_entity.id
_entity.type
_entity.pdbx_description
1 polymer ?
#
loop_
_entity_poly.entity_id
_entity_poly.type
_entity_poly.pdbx_seq_one_letter_code
_entity_poly.pdbx_strand_id
1 'polypeptide(L)'
;MGAICKLVNEKDPSNELVINVEYNQLDALLRAKWNKDGDIKNDIGYSHFPGNTNTLVFKIPEYCDNLDKTGGVIPEFVNPKYANAEKTVFKSPTRLECMMQDYPKLLKSTGEVGFTMYETWFCFSPAKNNIKDAAALIAKGVPSYGAAEAEWNFYNWSNKML
;
A
#
# COMPACT_ATOMS: atom_id res chain seq x y z
N MET A 1 -0.22 4.52 2.03
CA MET A 1 0.48 3.29 1.61
C MET A 1 -0.45 2.14 1.92
N GLY A 2 -0.73 1.32 0.93
CA GLY A 2 -1.53 0.12 1.10
C GLY A 2 -0.70 -1.04 1.67
N ALA A 3 -1.37 -2.15 1.94
CA ALA A 3 -0.75 -3.38 2.40
C ALA A 3 -0.92 -4.49 1.36
N ILE A 4 0.06 -5.34 1.24
CA ILE A 4 0.01 -6.50 0.35
C ILE A 4 -0.74 -7.61 1.08
N CYS A 5 -1.82 -8.08 0.47
CA CYS A 5 -2.65 -9.16 0.98
C CYS A 5 -2.78 -10.27 -0.07
N LYS A 6 -2.84 -11.51 0.39
CA LYS A 6 -3.15 -12.68 -0.44
C LYS A 6 -4.55 -13.17 -0.09
N LEU A 7 -5.44 -13.15 -1.06
CA LEU A 7 -6.75 -13.77 -0.96
C LEU A 7 -6.65 -15.19 -1.50
N VAL A 8 -7.21 -16.14 -0.78
CA VAL A 8 -7.25 -17.55 -1.17
C VAL A 8 -8.71 -17.99 -1.21
N ASN A 9 -9.13 -18.62 -2.29
CA ASN A 9 -10.48 -19.17 -2.38
C ASN A 9 -10.61 -20.38 -1.46
N GLU A 10 -11.55 -20.35 -0.53
CA GLU A 10 -11.76 -21.43 0.44
C GLU A 10 -12.14 -22.78 -0.22
N LYS A 11 -12.81 -22.72 -1.37
CA LYS A 11 -13.25 -23.93 -2.10
C LYS A 11 -12.23 -24.46 -3.09
N ASP A 12 -11.31 -23.60 -3.50
CA ASP A 12 -10.24 -23.93 -4.45
C ASP A 12 -8.97 -23.13 -4.08
N PRO A 13 -8.13 -23.67 -3.19
CA PRO A 13 -6.90 -23.00 -2.75
C PRO A 13 -5.89 -22.69 -3.86
N SER A 14 -6.02 -23.30 -5.03
CA SER A 14 -5.19 -22.97 -6.20
C SER A 14 -5.59 -21.63 -6.83
N ASN A 15 -6.81 -21.16 -6.55
CA ASN A 15 -7.31 -19.87 -6.98
C ASN A 15 -6.99 -18.82 -5.91
N GLU A 16 -5.91 -18.12 -6.10
CA GLU A 16 -5.43 -17.09 -5.20
C GLU A 16 -5.24 -15.74 -5.92
N LEU A 17 -5.31 -14.66 -5.19
CA LEU A 17 -5.12 -13.31 -5.69
C LEU A 17 -4.28 -12.48 -4.71
N VAL A 18 -3.12 -12.00 -5.17
CA VAL A 18 -2.33 -11.02 -4.43
C VAL A 18 -2.79 -9.62 -4.82
N ILE A 19 -3.18 -8.83 -3.82
CA ILE A 19 -3.72 -7.48 -4.02
C ILE A 19 -3.08 -6.48 -3.07
N ASN A 20 -3.13 -5.23 -3.47
CA ASN A 20 -2.93 -4.11 -2.57
C ASN A 20 -4.26 -3.72 -1.92
N VAL A 21 -4.29 -3.64 -0.60
CA VAL A 21 -5.44 -3.14 0.17
C VAL A 21 -5.04 -1.80 0.80
N GLU A 22 -5.81 -0.75 0.53
CA GLU A 22 -5.52 0.56 1.10
C GLU A 22 -5.66 0.56 2.63
N TYR A 23 -4.77 1.29 3.30
CA TYR A 23 -4.67 1.30 4.77
C TYR A 23 -5.98 1.64 5.49
N ASN A 24 -6.82 2.46 4.87
CA ASN A 24 -8.13 2.85 5.42
C ASN A 24 -9.20 1.76 5.28
N GLN A 25 -8.95 0.72 4.49
CA GLN A 25 -9.85 -0.42 4.27
C GLN A 25 -9.33 -1.68 4.95
N LEU A 26 -8.03 -1.77 5.22
CA LEU A 26 -7.37 -2.98 5.71
C LEU A 26 -7.99 -3.47 7.02
N ASP A 27 -8.08 -2.63 8.04
CA ASP A 27 -8.58 -3.03 9.37
C ASP A 27 -10.03 -3.55 9.29
N ALA A 28 -10.89 -2.89 8.54
CA ALA A 28 -12.27 -3.33 8.36
C ALA A 28 -12.36 -4.69 7.64
N LEU A 29 -11.54 -4.90 6.63
CA LEU A 29 -11.47 -6.17 5.91
C LEU A 29 -10.97 -7.30 6.82
N LEU A 30 -9.91 -7.05 7.58
CA LEU A 30 -9.33 -8.04 8.48
C LEU A 30 -10.28 -8.42 9.60
N ARG A 31 -10.98 -7.46 10.21
CA ARG A 31 -12.01 -7.73 11.23
C ARG A 31 -13.14 -8.58 10.70
N ALA A 32 -13.53 -8.38 9.44
CA ALA A 32 -14.63 -9.12 8.83
C ALA A 32 -14.24 -10.55 8.40
N LYS A 33 -12.96 -10.81 8.08
CA LYS A 33 -12.56 -12.03 7.37
C LYS A 33 -11.40 -12.81 7.97
N TRP A 34 -10.61 -12.20 8.84
CA TRP A 34 -9.39 -12.83 9.34
C TRP A 34 -9.30 -12.84 10.87
N ASN A 35 -9.37 -11.69 11.52
CA ASN A 35 -9.24 -11.56 12.97
C ASN A 35 -10.12 -10.42 13.50
N LYS A 36 -10.95 -10.70 14.51
CA LYS A 36 -11.85 -9.73 15.15
C LYS A 36 -11.14 -8.48 15.68
N ASP A 37 -9.85 -8.60 16.02
CA ASP A 37 -9.03 -7.51 16.54
C ASP A 37 -8.33 -6.72 15.42
N GLY A 38 -8.54 -7.09 14.15
CA GLY A 38 -8.03 -6.38 12.96
C GLY A 38 -6.58 -6.74 12.64
N ASP A 39 -5.77 -5.71 12.33
CA ASP A 39 -4.36 -5.87 12.01
C ASP A 39 -3.52 -6.02 13.30
N ILE A 40 -3.42 -7.23 13.78
CA ILE A 40 -2.61 -7.57 14.96
C ILE A 40 -1.13 -7.71 14.60
N LYS A 41 -0.28 -7.44 15.58
CA LYS A 41 1.16 -7.64 15.45
C LYS A 41 1.52 -9.13 15.46
N ASN A 42 2.50 -9.50 14.64
CA ASN A 42 3.16 -10.79 14.70
C ASN A 42 4.18 -10.87 15.87
N ASP A 43 4.84 -12.00 16.03
CA ASP A 43 5.78 -12.27 17.14
C ASP A 43 6.98 -11.30 17.18
N ILE A 44 7.32 -10.67 16.07
CA ILE A 44 8.41 -9.69 15.97
C ILE A 44 7.91 -8.22 15.97
N GLY A 45 6.62 -8.02 16.24
CA GLY A 45 6.04 -6.69 16.46
C GLY A 45 5.56 -5.95 15.22
N TYR A 46 5.56 -6.58 14.05
CA TYR A 46 5.10 -6.01 12.78
C TYR A 46 3.71 -6.52 12.39
N SER A 47 3.05 -5.81 11.48
CA SER A 47 1.86 -6.31 10.78
C SER A 47 2.19 -7.60 10.00
N HIS A 48 1.22 -8.51 9.90
CA HIS A 48 1.31 -9.66 9.00
C HIS A 48 1.25 -9.26 7.51
N PHE A 49 0.82 -8.04 7.23
CA PHE A 49 0.59 -7.52 5.88
C PHE A 49 1.64 -6.44 5.57
N PRO A 50 2.65 -6.75 4.75
CA PRO A 50 3.72 -5.79 4.46
C PRO A 50 3.19 -4.57 3.72
N GLY A 51 3.73 -3.41 4.06
CA GLY A 51 3.40 -2.15 3.40
C GLY A 51 3.92 -2.12 1.97
N ASN A 52 3.08 -1.71 1.03
CA ASN A 52 3.44 -1.60 -0.37
C ASN A 52 4.14 -0.26 -0.65
N THR A 53 5.42 -0.29 -1.02
CA THR A 53 6.21 0.92 -1.35
C THR A 53 5.90 1.46 -2.75
N ASN A 54 5.08 0.74 -3.53
CA ASN A 54 4.74 1.06 -4.92
C ASN A 54 5.97 1.04 -5.86
N THR A 55 6.97 0.23 -5.54
CA THR A 55 8.07 -0.10 -6.44
C THR A 55 7.72 -1.40 -7.14
N LEU A 56 7.53 -1.35 -8.46
CA LEU A 56 6.94 -2.44 -9.24
C LEU A 56 7.93 -2.94 -10.29
N VAL A 57 8.02 -4.26 -10.44
CA VAL A 57 8.80 -4.92 -11.48
C VAL A 57 7.88 -5.83 -12.28
N PHE A 58 7.85 -5.66 -13.60
CA PHE A 58 6.97 -6.40 -14.49
C PHE A 58 7.77 -7.27 -15.46
N LYS A 59 7.25 -8.44 -15.79
CA LYS A 59 7.68 -9.20 -16.95
C LYS A 59 7.11 -8.53 -18.21
N ILE A 60 7.99 -8.05 -19.07
CA ILE A 60 7.62 -7.28 -20.26
C ILE A 60 6.64 -8.00 -21.19
N PRO A 61 6.81 -9.28 -21.56
CA PRO A 61 5.87 -9.95 -22.45
C PRO A 61 4.44 -9.97 -21.90
N GLU A 62 4.28 -10.34 -20.63
CA GLU A 62 2.97 -10.40 -19.98
C GLU A 62 2.34 -9.00 -19.80
N TYR A 63 3.20 -8.00 -19.55
CA TYR A 63 2.73 -6.62 -19.46
C TYR A 63 2.20 -6.14 -20.81
N CYS A 64 2.90 -6.39 -21.92
CA CYS A 64 2.46 -6.04 -23.26
C CYS A 64 1.17 -6.76 -23.63
N ASP A 65 1.07 -8.06 -23.35
CA ASP A 65 -0.15 -8.84 -23.60
C ASP A 65 -1.38 -8.29 -22.85
N ASN A 66 -1.19 -7.86 -21.61
CA ASN A 66 -2.27 -7.24 -20.83
C ASN A 66 -2.60 -5.84 -21.31
N LEU A 67 -1.59 -5.07 -21.71
CA LEU A 67 -1.77 -3.73 -22.29
C LEU A 67 -2.64 -3.81 -23.57
N ASP A 68 -2.35 -4.75 -24.46
CA ASP A 68 -3.11 -4.96 -25.70
C ASP A 68 -4.56 -5.38 -25.41
N LYS A 69 -4.79 -6.24 -24.41
CA LYS A 69 -6.13 -6.71 -24.02
C LYS A 69 -6.97 -5.63 -23.34
N THR A 70 -6.36 -4.76 -22.55
CA THR A 70 -7.06 -3.80 -21.70
C THR A 70 -7.07 -2.38 -22.27
N GLY A 71 -6.27 -2.12 -23.32
CA GLY A 71 -6.03 -0.75 -23.81
C GLY A 71 -5.38 0.16 -22.76
N GLY A 72 -4.66 -0.41 -21.78
CA GLY A 72 -4.04 0.31 -20.69
C GLY A 72 -4.96 0.61 -19.50
N VAL A 73 -6.19 0.08 -19.52
CA VAL A 73 -7.14 0.26 -18.39
C VAL A 73 -6.76 -0.65 -17.24
N ILE A 74 -6.65 -0.08 -16.04
CA ILE A 74 -6.46 -0.74 -14.76
C ILE A 74 -7.70 -0.51 -13.91
N PRO A 75 -8.09 -1.47 -13.02
CA PRO A 75 -9.25 -1.29 -12.16
C PRO A 75 -9.21 0.02 -11.38
N GLU A 76 -10.30 0.75 -11.46
CA GLU A 76 -10.47 2.04 -10.80
C GLU A 76 -11.09 1.86 -9.42
N PHE A 77 -10.81 2.80 -8.53
CA PHE A 77 -11.41 2.84 -7.20
C PHE A 77 -11.69 4.27 -6.76
N VAL A 78 -12.48 4.39 -5.71
CA VAL A 78 -12.82 5.67 -5.11
C VAL A 78 -12.24 5.71 -3.70
N ASN A 79 -11.59 6.83 -3.32
CA ASN A 79 -11.05 7.04 -1.98
C ASN A 79 -11.76 8.22 -1.30
N PRO A 80 -13.01 8.05 -0.85
CA PRO A 80 -13.81 9.11 -0.28
C PRO A 80 -13.30 9.53 1.09
N LYS A 81 -13.33 10.82 1.34
CA LYS A 81 -13.16 11.41 2.67
C LYS A 81 -14.49 11.95 3.14
N TYR A 82 -14.91 11.52 4.31
CA TYR A 82 -16.21 11.89 4.87
C TYR A 82 -16.07 13.03 5.88
N ALA A 83 -17.10 13.88 5.93
CA ALA A 83 -17.24 14.97 6.89
C ALA A 83 -17.89 14.50 8.20
N ASN A 84 -18.61 13.38 8.18
CA ASN A 84 -19.33 12.81 9.31
C ASN A 84 -18.96 11.34 9.57
N ALA A 85 -19.19 10.89 10.79
CA ALA A 85 -18.87 9.53 11.22
C ALA A 85 -19.72 8.45 10.50
N GLU A 86 -20.96 8.80 10.15
CA GLU A 86 -21.92 7.91 9.43
C GLU A 86 -21.54 7.69 7.97
N LYS A 87 -20.52 8.40 7.47
CA LYS A 87 -20.02 8.30 6.07
C LYS A 87 -21.09 8.58 5.01
N THR A 88 -21.99 9.53 5.28
CA THR A 88 -23.08 9.93 4.36
C THR A 88 -22.79 11.23 3.62
N VAL A 89 -21.85 12.04 4.11
CA VAL A 89 -21.50 13.36 3.54
C VAL A 89 -20.03 13.38 3.19
N PHE A 90 -19.71 13.68 1.93
CA PHE A 90 -18.30 13.85 1.50
C PHE A 90 -17.73 15.18 2.03
N LYS A 91 -16.49 15.14 2.51
CA LYS A 91 -15.75 16.33 2.93
C LYS A 91 -15.36 17.22 1.75
N SER A 92 -15.12 16.62 0.60
CA SER A 92 -14.71 17.26 -0.66
C SER A 92 -15.10 16.38 -1.84
N PRO A 93 -15.10 16.88 -3.08
CA PRO A 93 -15.29 16.07 -4.27
C PRO A 93 -14.32 14.87 -4.25
N THR A 94 -14.87 13.69 -4.52
CA THR A 94 -14.10 12.45 -4.54
C THR A 94 -13.61 12.19 -5.96
N ARG A 95 -12.34 11.81 -6.09
CA ARG A 95 -11.74 11.46 -7.37
C ARG A 95 -11.91 9.98 -7.66
N LEU A 96 -12.09 9.65 -8.91
CA LEU A 96 -11.81 8.33 -9.44
C LEU A 96 -10.29 8.19 -9.56
N GLU A 97 -9.75 7.12 -9.02
CA GLU A 97 -8.31 6.86 -8.97
C GLU A 97 -8.01 5.49 -9.56
N CYS A 98 -6.86 5.32 -10.18
CA CYS A 98 -6.29 4.03 -10.56
C CYS A 98 -4.82 3.98 -10.15
N MET A 99 -4.33 2.80 -9.82
CA MET A 99 -2.95 2.61 -9.39
C MET A 99 -2.36 1.36 -10.02
N MET A 100 -1.11 1.46 -10.50
CA MET A 100 -0.38 0.31 -11.07
C MET A 100 -0.18 -0.85 -10.09
N GLN A 101 -0.24 -0.60 -8.79
CA GLN A 101 -0.23 -1.64 -7.75
C GLN A 101 -1.46 -2.58 -7.81
N ASP A 102 -2.50 -2.21 -8.56
CA ASP A 102 -3.66 -3.05 -8.86
C ASP A 102 -3.48 -3.93 -10.12
N TYR A 103 -2.35 -3.80 -10.80
CA TYR A 103 -2.01 -4.62 -11.97
C TYR A 103 -2.13 -6.15 -11.74
N PRO A 104 -1.82 -6.71 -10.55
CA PRO A 104 -2.04 -8.13 -10.30
C PRO A 104 -3.46 -8.63 -10.56
N LYS A 105 -4.47 -7.76 -10.47
CA LYS A 105 -5.87 -8.09 -10.77
C LYS A 105 -6.12 -8.41 -12.26
N LEU A 106 -5.19 -8.03 -13.13
CA LEU A 106 -5.26 -8.28 -14.57
C LEU A 106 -4.56 -9.60 -14.96
N LEU A 107 -3.79 -10.20 -14.06
CA LEU A 107 -3.08 -11.44 -14.33
C LEU A 107 -4.03 -12.65 -14.29
N LYS A 108 -3.83 -13.60 -15.17
CA LYS A 108 -4.64 -14.84 -15.22
C LYS A 108 -4.40 -15.74 -14.01
N SER A 109 -3.20 -15.66 -13.43
CA SER A 109 -2.80 -16.37 -12.23
C SER A 109 -1.92 -15.47 -11.39
N THR A 110 -2.16 -15.43 -10.11
CA THR A 110 -1.33 -14.67 -9.15
C THR A 110 -0.18 -15.48 -8.57
N GLY A 111 -0.04 -16.74 -8.95
CA GLY A 111 1.12 -17.56 -8.61
C GLY A 111 2.46 -17.00 -9.13
N GLU A 112 2.39 -16.04 -10.06
CA GLU A 112 3.55 -15.32 -10.60
C GLU A 112 3.81 -13.98 -9.89
N VAL A 113 3.02 -13.61 -8.90
CA VAL A 113 3.17 -12.38 -8.12
C VAL A 113 3.95 -12.67 -6.85
N GLY A 114 5.14 -12.07 -6.76
CA GLY A 114 5.99 -12.12 -5.59
C GLY A 114 6.33 -10.73 -5.09
N PHE A 115 6.93 -10.66 -3.92
CA PHE A 115 7.46 -9.41 -3.37
C PHE A 115 8.70 -9.66 -2.51
N THR A 116 9.54 -8.64 -2.39
CA THR A 116 10.67 -8.59 -1.47
C THR A 116 10.30 -7.72 -0.28
N MET A 117 10.62 -8.17 0.93
CA MET A 117 10.46 -7.37 2.14
C MET A 117 11.78 -6.69 2.49
N TYR A 118 11.68 -5.44 2.87
CA TYR A 118 12.80 -4.62 3.32
C TYR A 118 12.48 -3.98 4.66
N GLU A 119 13.50 -3.70 5.45
CA GLU A 119 13.38 -2.88 6.64
C GLU A 119 12.89 -1.48 6.29
N THR A 120 12.05 -0.90 7.14
CA THR A 120 11.43 0.42 6.89
C THR A 120 12.47 1.50 6.62
N TRP A 121 13.59 1.48 7.36
CA TRP A 121 14.66 2.47 7.18
C TRP A 121 15.28 2.47 5.78
N PHE A 122 15.25 1.33 5.09
CA PHE A 122 15.84 1.17 3.75
C PHE A 122 14.89 1.60 2.62
N CYS A 123 13.59 1.42 2.79
CA CYS A 123 12.66 1.51 1.67
C CYS A 123 11.57 2.58 1.82
N PHE A 124 11.46 3.24 2.98
CA PHE A 124 10.34 4.15 3.23
C PHE A 124 10.74 5.44 3.93
N SER A 125 10.80 6.53 3.16
CA SER A 125 11.01 7.89 3.67
C SER A 125 10.22 8.90 2.85
N PRO A 126 8.91 9.02 3.09
CA PRO A 126 8.06 9.91 2.31
C PRO A 126 8.25 11.38 2.73
N ALA A 127 8.18 12.29 1.76
CA ALA A 127 8.03 13.73 1.97
C ALA A 127 6.56 14.09 1.74
N LYS A 128 5.77 14.18 2.82
CA LYS A 128 4.31 14.40 2.75
C LYS A 128 3.82 15.63 3.48
N ASN A 129 4.63 16.18 4.38
CA ASN A 129 4.24 17.28 5.23
C ASN A 129 5.00 18.55 4.89
N ASN A 130 4.32 19.69 4.96
CA ASN A 130 4.94 21.00 4.94
C ASN A 130 5.74 21.23 6.25
N ILE A 131 6.54 22.30 6.30
CA ILE A 131 7.42 22.61 7.44
C ILE A 131 6.65 22.69 8.76
N LYS A 132 5.48 23.32 8.77
CA LYS A 132 4.68 23.52 9.99
C LYS A 132 4.15 22.20 10.53
N ASP A 133 3.59 21.36 9.66
CA ASP A 133 3.03 20.07 10.06
C ASP A 133 4.15 19.08 10.45
N ALA A 134 5.29 19.13 9.75
CA ALA A 134 6.49 18.36 10.09
C ALA A 134 7.01 18.73 11.49
N ALA A 135 7.12 20.02 11.80
CA ALA A 135 7.54 20.49 13.13
C ALA A 135 6.57 20.04 14.25
N ALA A 136 5.26 20.03 13.96
CA ALA A 136 4.27 19.56 14.92
C ALA A 136 4.35 18.05 15.19
N LEU A 137 4.80 17.24 14.22
CA LEU A 137 5.06 15.82 14.41
C LEU A 137 6.34 15.57 15.20
N ILE A 138 7.42 16.30 14.91
CA ILE A 138 8.67 16.25 15.69
C ILE A 138 8.39 16.56 17.17
N ALA A 139 7.60 17.59 17.46
CA ALA A 139 7.22 17.94 18.83
C ALA A 139 6.46 16.81 19.55
N LYS A 140 5.87 15.87 18.84
CA LYS A 140 5.20 14.68 19.39
C LYS A 140 6.12 13.45 19.48
N GLY A 141 7.40 13.58 19.09
CA GLY A 141 8.36 12.49 19.09
C GLY A 141 8.14 11.44 18.00
N VAL A 142 7.46 11.80 16.91
CA VAL A 142 7.20 10.90 15.76
C VAL A 142 7.87 11.44 14.49
N PRO A 143 8.10 10.60 13.47
CA PRO A 143 8.71 11.01 12.22
C PRO A 143 7.99 12.19 11.57
N SER A 144 8.74 13.16 11.08
CA SER A 144 8.19 14.39 10.51
C SER A 144 7.54 14.18 9.15
N TYR A 145 8.05 13.21 8.38
CA TYR A 145 7.70 13.00 6.98
C TYR A 145 7.77 14.29 6.15
N GLY A 146 8.69 15.17 6.51
CA GLY A 146 9.01 16.39 5.78
C GLY A 146 10.17 16.20 4.81
N ALA A 147 10.40 17.19 3.94
CA ALA A 147 11.46 17.12 2.92
C ALA A 147 12.86 16.98 3.52
N ALA A 148 13.17 17.71 4.61
CA ALA A 148 14.47 17.65 5.27
C ALA A 148 14.77 16.25 5.86
N GLU A 149 13.77 15.58 6.46
CA GLU A 149 13.94 14.20 6.94
C GLU A 149 14.13 13.22 5.78
N ALA A 150 13.40 13.40 4.70
CA ALA A 150 13.56 12.54 3.52
C ALA A 150 14.96 12.66 2.91
N GLU A 151 15.48 13.88 2.79
CA GLU A 151 16.83 14.15 2.32
C GLU A 151 17.89 13.55 3.28
N TRP A 152 17.75 13.79 4.57
CA TRP A 152 18.64 13.21 5.59
C TRP A 152 18.67 11.68 5.53
N ASN A 153 17.51 11.05 5.42
CA ASN A 153 17.40 9.60 5.31
C ASN A 153 18.10 9.08 4.05
N PHE A 154 17.95 9.75 2.91
CA PHE A 154 18.60 9.37 1.67
C PHE A 154 20.13 9.28 1.83
N TYR A 155 20.76 10.30 2.43
CA TYR A 155 22.19 10.28 2.68
C TYR A 155 22.59 9.28 3.77
N ASN A 156 21.79 9.16 4.82
CA ASN A 156 22.04 8.19 5.89
C ASN A 156 21.97 6.74 5.40
N TRP A 157 21.05 6.44 4.49
CA TRP A 157 20.97 5.10 3.86
C TRP A 157 22.19 4.84 2.98
N SER A 158 22.58 5.82 2.18
CA SER A 158 23.78 5.71 1.35
C SER A 158 25.01 5.43 2.19
N ASN A 159 25.20 6.14 3.31
CA ASN A 159 26.29 5.90 4.24
C ASN A 159 26.24 4.53 4.92
N LYS A 160 25.08 3.98 5.18
CA LYS A 160 24.93 2.64 5.77
C LYS A 160 25.22 1.50 4.80
N MET A 161 25.11 1.76 3.50
CA MET A 161 25.37 0.77 2.46
C MET A 161 26.85 0.73 2.02
N LEU A 162 27.63 1.76 2.32
CA LEU A 162 29.09 1.83 2.10
C LEU A 162 29.86 1.20 3.25
#